data_83eacaeaf5b0fa0bac63c4cc0679cd18
#
_entry.id   83eacaeaf5b0fa0bac63c4cc0679cd18
#
_cell.length_a   1.000
_cell.length_b   1.000
_cell.length_c   1.000
_cell.angle_alpha   90.00
_cell.angle_beta   90.00
_cell.angle_gamma   90.00
#
_symmetry.space_group_name_H-M   'P 1'
#
loop_
_entity.id
_entity.type
_entity.pdbx_description
1 polymer ?
#
loop_
_entity_poly.entity_id
_entity_poly.type
_entity_poly.pdbx_seq_one_letter_code
_entity_poly.pdbx_strand_id
1 'polypeptide(L)'
;MSKHIQSYSSIGNTIDKMTDVEMNETEWYFRDFMFRNYNTGVLQFDIEHIAGNMVKTYLRYRNAEPGHIASILKVILENLISHKFLERRDKFVRIRDGISRLQCRKCYYTCYLGNLEERLCLRCKSNELRTFPKKS
;
A
#
# COMPACT_ATOMS: atom_id res chain seq x y z
N MET A 1 -0.63 -24.09 2.45
CA MET A 1 0.06 -22.83 2.72
C MET A 1 0.11 -21.97 1.49
N SER A 2 -0.25 -20.76 1.63
CA SER A 2 -0.33 -19.87 0.51
C SER A 2 1.05 -19.37 0.09
N LYS A 3 1.32 -19.31 -1.21
CA LYS A 3 2.63 -18.93 -1.71
C LYS A 3 2.92 -17.45 -1.57
N HIS A 4 1.90 -16.63 -1.56
CA HIS A 4 2.11 -15.20 -1.48
C HIS A 4 2.61 -14.74 -0.11
N ILE A 5 2.51 -15.60 0.90
CA ILE A 5 3.10 -15.30 2.21
C ILE A 5 4.60 -15.10 2.08
N GLN A 6 5.22 -15.76 1.12
CA GLN A 6 6.66 -15.66 0.91
C GLN A 6 7.13 -14.26 0.59
N SER A 7 6.24 -13.40 0.10
CA SER A 7 6.59 -12.01 -0.18
C SER A 7 7.07 -11.28 1.07
N TYR A 8 6.61 -11.70 2.23
CA TYR A 8 6.90 -11.00 3.48
C TYR A 8 7.58 -11.87 4.53
N SER A 9 7.44 -13.19 4.44
CA SER A 9 7.82 -14.09 5.52
C SER A 9 9.32 -14.20 5.79
N SER A 10 10.15 -13.77 4.85
CA SER A 10 11.60 -13.85 5.03
C SER A 10 12.18 -12.60 5.69
N ILE A 11 11.35 -11.69 6.17
CA ILE A 11 11.79 -10.37 6.58
C ILE A 11 11.69 -10.17 8.07
N GLY A 12 12.70 -10.47 8.79
CA GLY A 12 12.87 -10.12 10.18
C GLY A 12 11.78 -10.60 11.15
N ASN A 13 12.11 -10.61 12.40
CA ASN A 13 11.28 -11.20 13.45
C ASN A 13 9.96 -10.47 13.69
N THR A 14 9.96 -9.16 13.52
CA THR A 14 8.74 -8.37 13.71
C THR A 14 7.68 -8.76 12.71
N ILE A 15 8.11 -9.05 11.48
CA ILE A 15 7.22 -9.36 10.38
C ILE A 15 6.72 -10.79 10.47
N ASP A 16 7.53 -11.69 10.99
CA ASP A 16 7.18 -13.10 11.09
C ASP A 16 5.92 -13.35 11.92
N LYS A 17 5.57 -12.42 12.80
CA LYS A 17 4.38 -12.54 13.63
C LYS A 17 3.12 -12.04 12.93
N MET A 18 3.26 -11.41 11.78
CA MET A 18 2.12 -10.88 11.04
C MET A 18 1.54 -11.96 10.14
N THR A 19 0.23 -12.01 10.08
CA THR A 19 -0.43 -12.87 9.09
C THR A 19 -0.33 -12.22 7.72
N ASP A 20 -0.50 -13.02 6.68
CA ASP A 20 -0.55 -12.52 5.32
C ASP A 20 -1.70 -11.51 5.13
N VAL A 21 -2.82 -11.77 5.78
CA VAL A 21 -3.97 -10.86 5.74
C VAL A 21 -3.62 -9.52 6.34
N GLU A 22 -2.92 -9.52 7.48
CA GLU A 22 -2.52 -8.27 8.12
C GLU A 22 -1.55 -7.47 7.26
N MET A 23 -0.61 -8.15 6.59
CA MET A 23 0.31 -7.48 5.69
C MET A 23 -0.41 -6.84 4.51
N ASN A 24 -1.34 -7.57 3.91
CA ASN A 24 -2.12 -7.06 2.79
C ASN A 24 -3.00 -5.89 3.22
N GLU A 25 -3.57 -5.97 4.40
CA GLU A 25 -4.39 -4.90 4.94
C GLU A 25 -3.56 -3.63 5.16
N THR A 26 -2.37 -3.78 5.73
CA THR A 26 -1.49 -2.64 5.97
C THR A 26 -1.04 -2.02 4.65
N GLU A 27 -0.76 -2.84 3.65
CA GLU A 27 -0.44 -2.33 2.33
C GLU A 27 -1.60 -1.52 1.74
N TRP A 28 -2.83 -2.00 1.92
CA TRP A 28 -4.01 -1.28 1.44
C TRP A 28 -4.11 0.10 2.11
N TYR A 29 -3.94 0.16 3.43
CA TYR A 29 -4.00 1.44 4.13
C TYR A 29 -2.87 2.37 3.71
N PHE A 30 -1.69 1.81 3.45
CA PHE A 30 -0.59 2.62 2.96
C PHE A 30 -0.90 3.20 1.58
N ARG A 31 -1.44 2.40 0.67
CA ARG A 31 -1.84 2.88 -0.65
C ARG A 31 -2.93 3.96 -0.54
N ASP A 32 -3.90 3.74 0.33
CA ASP A 32 -4.95 4.73 0.60
C ASP A 32 -4.36 6.03 1.14
N PHE A 33 -3.46 5.92 2.09
CA PHE A 33 -2.81 7.09 2.68
C PHE A 33 -2.03 7.88 1.62
N MET A 34 -1.30 7.19 0.77
CA MET A 34 -0.55 7.82 -0.31
C MET A 34 -1.47 8.49 -1.30
N PHE A 35 -2.57 7.83 -1.65
CA PHE A 35 -3.55 8.42 -2.56
C PHE A 35 -4.13 9.72 -2.00
N ARG A 36 -4.43 9.75 -0.72
CA ARG A 36 -5.06 10.92 -0.10
C ARG A 36 -4.10 12.07 0.13
N ASN A 37 -2.84 11.77 0.37
CA ASN A 37 -1.89 12.80 0.81
C ASN A 37 -0.79 13.08 -0.21
N TYR A 38 -0.47 12.14 -1.07
CA TYR A 38 0.69 12.24 -1.94
C TYR A 38 0.42 11.70 -3.33
N ASN A 39 -0.78 11.93 -3.84
CA ASN A 39 -1.21 11.30 -5.08
C ASN A 39 -0.29 11.59 -6.27
N THR A 40 0.35 12.72 -6.29
CA THR A 40 1.28 13.08 -7.36
C THR A 40 2.53 13.70 -6.78
N GLY A 41 3.60 13.59 -7.52
CA GLY A 41 4.80 14.35 -7.21
C GLY A 41 5.91 13.54 -6.57
N VAL A 42 6.99 14.23 -6.33
CA VAL A 42 8.19 13.67 -5.71
C VAL A 42 8.05 13.79 -4.21
N LEU A 43 8.35 12.70 -3.53
CA LEU A 43 8.24 12.66 -2.08
C LEU A 43 9.59 12.34 -1.48
N GLN A 44 9.92 13.10 -0.49
CA GLN A 44 11.00 12.74 0.39
C GLN A 44 10.34 11.94 1.50
N PHE A 45 10.51 10.62 1.45
CA PHE A 45 9.84 9.73 2.39
C PHE A 45 10.54 9.71 3.73
N ASP A 46 9.79 10.05 4.74
CA ASP A 46 10.14 9.72 6.10
C ASP A 46 9.13 8.68 6.55
N ILE A 47 9.53 7.42 6.51
CA ILE A 47 8.64 6.31 6.83
C ILE A 47 8.09 6.42 8.25
N GLU A 48 8.89 6.92 9.19
CA GLU A 48 8.43 7.04 10.57
C GLU A 48 7.40 8.12 10.72
N HIS A 49 7.54 9.20 9.98
CA HIS A 49 6.55 10.26 9.95
C HIS A 49 5.25 9.76 9.34
N ILE A 50 5.33 9.02 8.25
CA ILE A 50 4.16 8.43 7.60
C ILE A 50 3.47 7.45 8.54
N ALA A 51 4.23 6.59 9.20
CA ALA A 51 3.66 5.63 10.15
C ALA A 51 2.92 6.34 11.28
N GLY A 52 3.51 7.40 11.81
CA GLY A 52 2.86 8.20 12.86
C GLY A 52 1.55 8.80 12.39
N ASN A 53 1.53 9.31 11.17
CA ASN A 53 0.31 9.87 10.61
C ASN A 53 -0.75 8.82 10.31
N MET A 54 -0.35 7.63 9.88
CA MET A 54 -1.28 6.53 9.67
C MET A 54 -1.96 6.11 10.97
N VAL A 55 -1.18 6.04 12.04
CA VAL A 55 -1.74 5.71 13.37
C VAL A 55 -2.79 6.72 13.78
N LYS A 56 -2.57 7.99 13.48
CA LYS A 56 -3.53 9.05 13.80
C LYS A 56 -4.74 9.06 12.88
N THR A 57 -4.55 8.67 11.63
CA THR A 57 -5.58 8.80 10.61
C THR A 57 -6.58 7.64 10.63
N TYR A 58 -6.08 6.43 10.85
CA TYR A 58 -6.92 5.23 10.74
C TYR A 58 -7.24 4.66 12.10
N LEU A 59 -8.53 4.52 12.40
CA LEU A 59 -8.97 3.90 13.65
C LEU A 59 -8.39 2.52 13.84
N ARG A 60 -8.17 1.81 12.74
CA ARG A 60 -7.59 0.48 12.74
C ARG A 60 -6.26 0.44 13.50
N TYR A 61 -5.49 1.53 13.43
CA TYR A 61 -4.14 1.57 14.00
C TYR A 61 -4.00 2.46 15.23
N ARG A 62 -5.09 2.97 15.77
CA ARG A 62 -5.02 3.98 16.84
C ARG A 62 -4.27 3.52 18.08
N ASN A 63 -4.23 2.20 18.32
CA ASN A 63 -3.52 1.64 19.48
C ASN A 63 -2.19 1.01 19.09
N ALA A 64 -1.77 1.14 17.83
CA ALA A 64 -0.53 0.56 17.37
C ALA A 64 0.64 1.47 17.69
N GLU A 65 1.80 0.84 17.91
CA GLU A 65 3.04 1.60 18.07
C GLU A 65 3.52 2.08 16.71
N PRO A 66 3.76 3.39 16.53
CA PRO A 66 4.23 3.90 15.24
C PRO A 66 5.50 3.21 14.75
N GLY A 67 6.42 2.86 15.65
CA GLY A 67 7.64 2.17 15.26
C GLY A 67 7.38 0.79 14.69
N HIS A 68 6.37 0.11 15.19
CA HIS A 68 5.96 -1.19 14.67
C HIS A 68 5.40 -1.04 13.25
N ILE A 69 4.53 -0.06 13.04
CA ILE A 69 3.98 0.23 11.73
C ILE A 69 5.10 0.63 10.77
N ALA A 70 6.03 1.44 11.21
CA ALA A 70 7.17 1.84 10.38
C ALA A 70 7.98 0.64 9.90
N SER A 71 8.20 -0.35 10.78
CA SER A 71 8.92 -1.56 10.41
C SER A 71 8.19 -2.34 9.31
N ILE A 72 6.88 -2.42 9.41
CA ILE A 72 6.07 -3.09 8.39
C ILE A 72 6.11 -2.31 7.09
N LEU A 73 6.00 -0.99 7.16
CA LEU A 73 6.01 -0.15 5.97
C LEU A 73 7.33 -0.23 5.20
N LYS A 74 8.44 -0.45 5.89
CA LYS A 74 9.73 -0.61 5.20
C LYS A 74 9.72 -1.81 4.26
N VAL A 75 9.07 -2.88 4.68
CA VAL A 75 8.92 -4.07 3.85
C VAL A 75 7.97 -3.80 2.70
N ILE A 76 6.82 -3.22 3.02
CA ILE A 76 5.80 -2.90 2.03
C ILE A 76 6.36 -1.96 0.98
N LEU A 77 7.17 -0.99 1.41
CA LEU A 77 7.77 -0.02 0.50
C LEU A 77 8.58 -0.71 -0.61
N GLU A 78 9.43 -1.66 -0.24
CA GLU A 78 10.22 -2.38 -1.23
C GLU A 78 9.33 -3.19 -2.19
N ASN A 79 8.28 -3.77 -1.65
CA ASN A 79 7.32 -4.51 -2.45
C ASN A 79 6.61 -3.60 -3.45
N LEU A 80 6.23 -2.41 -3.02
CA LEU A 80 5.55 -1.45 -3.89
C LEU A 80 6.47 -0.88 -4.95
N ILE A 81 7.75 -0.74 -4.67
CA ILE A 81 8.73 -0.35 -5.68
C ILE A 81 8.85 -1.46 -6.72
N SER A 82 8.93 -2.70 -6.28
CA SER A 82 9.00 -3.85 -7.17
C SER A 82 7.77 -3.95 -8.07
N HIS A 83 6.60 -3.59 -7.56
CA HIS A 83 5.35 -3.65 -8.31
C HIS A 83 5.05 -2.36 -9.09
N LYS A 84 5.97 -1.40 -9.09
CA LYS A 84 5.85 -0.16 -9.86
C LYS A 84 4.76 0.80 -9.36
N PHE A 85 4.29 0.60 -8.15
CA PHE A 85 3.44 1.59 -7.50
C PHE A 85 4.27 2.82 -7.10
N LEU A 86 5.49 2.56 -6.65
CA LEU A 86 6.46 3.59 -6.29
C LEU A 86 7.72 3.42 -7.14
N GLU A 87 8.46 4.49 -7.27
CA GLU A 87 9.72 4.48 -8.01
C GLU A 87 10.82 5.02 -7.10
N ARG A 88 11.95 4.32 -7.03
CA ARG A 88 13.09 4.79 -6.26
C ARG A 88 13.98 5.66 -7.15
N ARG A 89 14.31 6.84 -6.63
CA ARG A 89 15.23 7.75 -7.29
C ARG A 89 16.25 8.25 -6.29
N ASP A 90 17.48 7.77 -6.36
CA ASP A 90 18.53 8.12 -5.41
C ASP A 90 18.05 7.92 -3.97
N LYS A 91 17.93 9.00 -3.21
CA LYS A 91 17.48 8.96 -1.83
C LYS A 91 15.98 9.11 -1.68
N PHE A 92 15.28 9.27 -2.78
CA PHE A 92 13.86 9.55 -2.74
C PHE A 92 13.05 8.39 -3.30
N VAL A 93 11.81 8.32 -2.87
CA VAL A 93 10.82 7.45 -3.46
C VAL A 93 9.68 8.35 -3.92
N ARG A 94 9.12 8.05 -5.06
CA ARG A 94 8.06 8.90 -5.59
C ARG A 94 6.96 8.06 -6.21
N ILE A 95 5.79 8.69 -6.31
CA ILE A 95 4.69 8.15 -7.07
C ILE A 95 4.82 8.73 -8.47
N ARG A 96 4.87 7.84 -9.46
CA ARG A 96 4.97 8.27 -10.84
C ARG A 96 3.56 8.44 -11.39
N ASP A 97 3.28 9.61 -11.93
CA ASP A 97 2.05 9.90 -12.67
C ASP A 97 0.73 9.71 -11.92
N GLY A 98 0.79 9.55 -10.61
CA GLY A 98 -0.40 9.50 -9.80
C GLY A 98 -0.92 8.11 -9.51
N ILE A 99 -1.93 8.06 -8.67
CA ILE A 99 -2.57 6.82 -8.23
C ILE A 99 -4.03 6.88 -8.64
N SER A 100 -4.53 5.78 -9.18
CA SER A 100 -5.94 5.66 -9.53
C SER A 100 -6.68 4.89 -8.45
N ARG A 101 -7.84 5.38 -8.06
CA ARG A 101 -8.73 4.68 -7.14
C ARG A 101 -9.79 3.98 -7.96
N LEU A 102 -9.78 2.66 -7.90
CA LEU A 102 -10.63 1.82 -8.74
C LEU A 102 -11.42 0.85 -7.89
N GLN A 103 -12.53 0.38 -8.43
CA GLN A 103 -13.32 -0.66 -7.79
C GLN A 103 -13.40 -1.86 -8.71
N CYS A 104 -13.17 -3.04 -8.15
CA CYS A 104 -13.34 -4.28 -8.90
C CYS A 104 -14.84 -4.51 -9.10
N ARG A 105 -15.23 -4.77 -10.35
CA ARG A 105 -16.64 -5.05 -10.66
C ARG A 105 -17.05 -6.44 -10.24
N LYS A 106 -16.08 -7.30 -9.97
CA LYS A 106 -16.35 -8.69 -9.62
C LYS A 106 -16.45 -8.90 -8.11
N CYS A 107 -15.50 -8.38 -7.34
CA CYS A 107 -15.50 -8.58 -5.89
C CYS A 107 -15.73 -7.30 -5.10
N TYR A 108 -15.88 -6.17 -5.79
CA TYR A 108 -16.14 -4.85 -5.21
C TYR A 108 -15.05 -4.29 -4.31
N TYR A 109 -13.88 -4.88 -4.37
CA TYR A 109 -12.73 -4.40 -3.62
C TYR A 109 -12.25 -3.06 -4.16
N THR A 110 -11.87 -2.15 -3.28
CA THR A 110 -11.26 -0.87 -3.67
C THR A 110 -9.77 -1.09 -3.89
N CYS A 111 -9.30 -0.72 -5.07
CA CYS A 111 -7.90 -0.85 -5.43
C CYS A 111 -7.28 0.51 -5.69
N TYR A 112 -6.13 0.75 -5.11
CA TYR A 112 -5.32 1.92 -5.43
C TYR A 112 -4.14 1.44 -6.26
N LEU A 113 -4.13 1.82 -7.52
CA LEU A 113 -3.10 1.36 -8.45
C LEU A 113 -2.30 2.54 -8.99
N GLY A 114 -0.99 2.38 -9.01
CA GLY A 114 -0.11 3.31 -9.68
C GLY A 114 -0.27 3.19 -11.19
N ASN A 115 0.15 4.22 -11.90
CA ASN A 115 -0.07 4.29 -13.34
C ASN A 115 0.63 3.18 -14.12
N LEU A 116 1.72 2.65 -13.57
CA LEU A 116 2.50 1.60 -14.23
C LEU A 116 2.15 0.19 -13.77
N GLU A 117 1.27 0.06 -12.79
CA GLU A 117 0.86 -1.27 -12.32
C GLU A 117 -0.14 -1.89 -13.28
N GLU A 118 -0.15 -3.21 -13.34
CA GLU A 118 -1.14 -3.93 -14.10
C GLU A 118 -2.54 -3.62 -13.59
N ARG A 119 -3.49 -3.49 -14.50
CA ARG A 119 -4.87 -3.19 -14.14
C ARG A 119 -5.62 -4.45 -13.73
N LEU A 120 -5.22 -4.99 -12.60
CA LEU A 120 -5.83 -6.19 -12.03
C LEU A 120 -6.24 -5.88 -10.59
N CYS A 121 -7.35 -6.45 -10.17
CA CYS A 121 -7.77 -6.32 -8.79
C CYS A 121 -6.69 -6.90 -7.86
N LEU A 122 -6.33 -6.15 -6.84
CA LEU A 122 -5.31 -6.56 -5.91
C LEU A 122 -5.74 -7.75 -5.06
N ARG A 123 -7.05 -8.00 -5.00
CA ARG A 123 -7.61 -9.08 -4.20
C ARG A 123 -7.92 -10.33 -5.02
N CYS A 124 -8.75 -10.20 -6.07
CA CYS A 124 -9.20 -11.36 -6.83
C CYS A 124 -8.54 -11.52 -8.18
N LYS A 125 -7.68 -10.58 -8.57
CA LYS A 125 -6.92 -10.60 -9.82
C LYS A 125 -7.76 -10.46 -11.08
N SER A 126 -9.03 -10.08 -10.95
CA SER A 126 -9.87 -9.79 -12.11
C SER A 126 -9.39 -8.51 -12.80
N ASN A 127 -9.55 -8.45 -14.11
CA ASN A 127 -9.26 -7.23 -14.87
C ASN A 127 -10.47 -6.32 -14.99
N GLU A 128 -11.57 -6.65 -14.34
CA GLU A 128 -12.80 -5.89 -14.42
C GLU A 128 -12.81 -4.74 -13.41
N LEU A 129 -11.97 -3.76 -13.66
CA LEU A 129 -11.87 -2.58 -12.80
C LEU A 129 -12.59 -1.39 -13.42
N ARG A 130 -13.18 -0.57 -12.58
CA ARG A 130 -13.81 0.68 -13.02
C ARG A 130 -13.43 1.80 -12.08
N THR A 131 -13.47 3.02 -12.58
CA THR A 131 -13.30 4.18 -11.72
C THR A 131 -14.50 4.30 -10.79
N PHE A 132 -14.28 4.83 -9.61
CA PHE A 132 -15.41 5.08 -8.72
C PHE A 132 -16.37 6.06 -9.36
N PRO A 133 -17.67 5.86 -9.16
CA PRO A 133 -18.65 6.82 -9.64
C PRO A 133 -18.40 8.18 -9.00
N LYS A 134 -18.52 9.21 -9.81
CA LYS A 134 -18.42 10.57 -9.27
C LYS A 134 -19.62 10.83 -8.40
N LYS A 135 -19.38 11.45 -7.27
CA LYS A 135 -20.48 11.97 -6.48
C LYS A 135 -21.07 13.15 -7.20
N SER A 136 -22.32 13.09 -7.38
CA SER A 136 -23.03 14.20 -7.98
C SER A 136 -23.46 15.21 -6.93
#